data_c408e4d6e35af84877739d0b7f99f66a
#
_entry.id   c408e4d6e35af84877739d0b7f99f66a
#
_cell.length_a   1.000
_cell.length_b   1.000
_cell.length_c   1.000
_cell.angle_alpha   90.00
_cell.angle_beta   90.00
_cell.angle_gamma   90.00
#
_symmetry.space_group_name_H-M   'P 1'
#
loop_
_entity.id
_entity.type
_entity.pdbx_description
1 polymer ?
#
loop_
_entity_poly.entity_id
_entity_poly.type
_entity_poly.pdbx_seq_one_letter_code
_entity_poly.pdbx_strand_id
1 'polypeptide(L)'
;MRQIDVQRMVDEAPFTRFHWAVVVWCALAIVFDGYDLAVVGIALPSIMKEMGIDATQAGFMASSALFGMMFGNVVFGGLSDRFGRRFVLCLCIAVFSLFTAAAGLAKDPWTFSAMRFIAGLGIGGVMPNVIAQMTDYAPQRMRSTLVTLTFSGYSLGGMLAALLGKGLIESYGWQTVFVAAAAPVVLLPLIWKQMPESLGYLLASGRIDQLQQVLGRLAPGFVPQPGDRYLLASAPGSASTGQGNAFRQLFSDGRGFSTLMFWLTCFMALFMVYALNSWLTKLMAQAGYSLGSALTFVLVLN
;
A
#
# COMPACT_ATOMS: atom_id res chain seq x y z
N MET A 1 21.31 -33.62 -11.34
CA MET A 1 21.00 -32.26 -10.85
C MET A 1 19.52 -32.23 -10.60
N ARG A 2 19.11 -31.99 -9.37
CA ARG A 2 17.70 -31.85 -8.98
C ARG A 2 17.20 -30.48 -9.42
N GLN A 3 16.09 -30.41 -10.16
CA GLN A 3 15.42 -29.17 -10.50
C GLN A 3 14.33 -28.91 -9.48
N ILE A 4 14.36 -27.75 -8.85
CA ILE A 4 13.43 -27.34 -7.81
C ILE A 4 12.61 -26.17 -8.35
N ASP A 5 11.32 -26.40 -8.53
CA ASP A 5 10.35 -25.35 -8.84
C ASP A 5 9.97 -24.63 -7.55
N VAL A 6 10.49 -23.41 -7.40
CA VAL A 6 10.28 -22.58 -6.21
C VAL A 6 8.81 -22.20 -6.07
N GLN A 7 8.12 -21.91 -7.19
CA GLN A 7 6.71 -21.52 -7.16
C GLN A 7 5.82 -22.68 -6.69
N ARG A 8 6.08 -23.88 -7.18
CA ARG A 8 5.36 -25.08 -6.76
C ARG A 8 5.56 -25.39 -5.28
N MET A 9 6.77 -25.18 -4.77
CA MET A 9 7.05 -25.33 -3.33
C MET A 9 6.23 -24.37 -2.48
N VAL A 10 6.07 -23.12 -2.91
CA VAL A 10 5.21 -22.13 -2.24
C VAL A 10 3.74 -22.54 -2.29
N ASP A 11 3.27 -22.92 -3.48
CA ASP A 11 1.87 -23.25 -3.71
C ASP A 11 1.40 -24.47 -2.91
N GLU A 12 2.28 -25.46 -2.70
CA GLU A 12 2.03 -26.70 -1.93
C GLU A 12 2.42 -26.56 -0.44
N ALA A 13 3.06 -25.46 -0.03
CA ALA A 13 3.56 -25.29 1.34
C ALA A 13 2.43 -25.30 2.38
N PRO A 14 2.63 -25.93 3.54
CA PRO A 14 1.70 -25.80 4.66
C PRO A 14 1.76 -24.39 5.24
N PHE A 15 0.62 -23.89 5.70
CA PHE A 15 0.55 -22.56 6.32
C PHE A 15 1.26 -22.59 7.69
N THR A 16 2.33 -21.81 7.84
CA THR A 16 3.21 -21.79 9.02
C THR A 16 3.26 -20.43 9.69
N ARG A 17 3.95 -20.31 10.84
CA ARG A 17 4.21 -19.03 11.52
C ARG A 17 4.97 -18.02 10.64
N PHE A 18 5.76 -18.50 9.68
CA PHE A 18 6.45 -17.66 8.71
C PHE A 18 5.45 -16.88 7.83
N HIS A 19 4.42 -17.56 7.33
CA HIS A 19 3.37 -16.93 6.53
C HIS A 19 2.61 -15.86 7.33
N TRP A 20 2.30 -16.15 8.62
CA TRP A 20 1.69 -15.16 9.49
C TRP A 20 2.55 -13.91 9.67
N ALA A 21 3.86 -14.06 9.79
CA ALA A 21 4.77 -12.91 9.89
C ALA A 21 4.70 -12.04 8.63
N VAL A 22 4.70 -12.65 7.42
CA VAL A 22 4.56 -11.92 6.16
C VAL A 22 3.20 -11.21 6.08
N VAL A 23 2.10 -11.90 6.41
CA VAL A 23 0.74 -11.31 6.42
C VAL A 23 0.66 -10.13 7.37
N VAL A 24 1.16 -10.26 8.59
CA VAL A 24 1.11 -9.19 9.61
C VAL A 24 1.90 -7.95 9.15
N TRP A 25 3.11 -8.12 8.60
CA TRP A 25 3.89 -6.98 8.12
C TRP A 25 3.27 -6.33 6.89
N CYS A 26 2.72 -7.11 5.97
CA CYS A 26 1.98 -6.60 4.83
C CYS A 26 0.69 -5.86 5.26
N ALA A 27 -0.08 -6.45 6.19
CA ALA A 27 -1.28 -5.82 6.73
C ALA A 27 -0.97 -4.52 7.48
N LEU A 28 0.12 -4.50 8.26
CA LEU A 28 0.55 -3.29 8.96
C LEU A 28 0.95 -2.17 7.99
N ALA A 29 1.63 -2.51 6.88
CA ALA A 29 1.95 -1.54 5.83
C ALA A 29 0.66 -0.94 5.21
N ILE A 30 -0.37 -1.76 4.97
CA ILE A 30 -1.68 -1.32 4.46
C ILE A 30 -2.45 -0.50 5.51
N VAL A 31 -2.34 -0.83 6.81
CA VAL A 31 -2.93 0.00 7.89
C VAL A 31 -2.33 1.42 7.87
N PHE A 32 -1.02 1.54 7.72
CA PHE A 32 -0.36 2.84 7.65
C PHE A 32 -0.73 3.61 6.38
N ASP A 33 -0.88 2.92 5.26
CA ASP A 33 -1.37 3.47 4.00
C ASP A 33 -2.79 4.03 4.13
N GLY A 34 -3.71 3.25 4.72
CA GLY A 34 -5.08 3.68 5.00
C GLY A 34 -5.16 4.85 5.98
N TYR A 35 -4.30 4.87 7.00
CA TYR A 35 -4.17 6.01 7.92
C TYR A 35 -3.80 7.29 7.17
N ASP A 36 -2.76 7.21 6.34
CA ASP A 36 -2.23 8.38 5.64
C ASP A 36 -3.24 9.00 4.66
N LEU A 37 -4.01 8.16 3.97
CA LEU A 37 -5.04 8.65 3.07
C LEU A 37 -6.23 9.28 3.80
N ALA A 38 -6.62 8.74 4.95
CA ALA A 38 -7.73 9.25 5.74
C ALA A 38 -7.40 10.54 6.50
N VAL A 39 -6.14 10.72 6.92
CA VAL A 39 -5.73 11.83 7.81
C VAL A 39 -6.03 13.21 7.22
N VAL A 40 -5.90 13.38 5.90
CA VAL A 40 -6.18 14.65 5.21
C VAL A 40 -7.65 15.01 5.32
N GLY A 41 -8.55 14.07 4.99
CA GLY A 41 -10.00 14.31 5.07
C GLY A 41 -10.48 14.64 6.48
N ILE A 42 -9.87 14.00 7.48
CA ILE A 42 -10.18 14.21 8.90
C ILE A 42 -9.74 15.60 9.36
N ALA A 43 -8.57 16.06 8.95
CA ALA A 43 -7.99 17.34 9.35
C ALA A 43 -8.45 18.51 8.48
N LEU A 44 -9.04 18.25 7.31
CA LEU A 44 -9.36 19.25 6.29
C LEU A 44 -10.15 20.47 6.80
N PRO A 45 -11.23 20.31 7.64
CA PRO A 45 -11.95 21.45 8.17
C PRO A 45 -11.08 22.36 9.04
N SER A 46 -10.21 21.77 9.85
CA SER A 46 -9.30 22.52 10.74
C SER A 46 -8.20 23.24 9.94
N ILE A 47 -7.63 22.57 8.93
CA ILE A 47 -6.65 23.15 8.00
C ILE A 47 -7.27 24.36 7.26
N MET A 48 -8.48 24.20 6.71
CA MET A 48 -9.17 25.29 6.00
C MET A 48 -9.39 26.49 6.88
N LYS A 49 -9.80 26.28 8.14
CA LYS A 49 -10.05 27.35 9.11
C LYS A 49 -8.76 28.07 9.48
N GLU A 50 -7.68 27.34 9.73
CA GLU A 50 -6.40 27.92 10.19
C GLU A 50 -5.65 28.62 9.06
N MET A 51 -5.61 28.03 7.86
CA MET A 51 -4.92 28.61 6.69
C MET A 51 -5.78 29.63 5.92
N GLY A 52 -7.06 29.78 6.25
CA GLY A 52 -7.98 30.72 5.58
C GLY A 52 -8.21 30.40 4.10
N ILE A 53 -8.20 29.11 3.73
CA ILE A 53 -8.30 28.64 2.34
C ILE A 53 -9.73 28.29 1.96
N ASP A 54 -10.03 28.43 0.68
CA ASP A 54 -11.32 28.06 0.11
C ASP A 54 -11.42 26.54 -0.20
N ALA A 55 -12.60 26.10 -0.63
CA ALA A 55 -12.86 24.71 -0.97
C ALA A 55 -12.05 24.23 -2.18
N THR A 56 -11.73 25.13 -3.12
CA THR A 56 -10.97 24.80 -4.34
C THR A 56 -9.50 24.53 -3.98
N GLN A 57 -8.90 25.39 -3.17
CA GLN A 57 -7.55 25.23 -2.66
C GLN A 57 -7.43 23.96 -1.79
N ALA A 58 -8.41 23.73 -0.92
CA ALA A 58 -8.47 22.52 -0.10
C ALA A 58 -8.58 21.23 -0.96
N GLY A 59 -9.35 21.29 -2.05
CA GLY A 59 -9.44 20.19 -3.02
C GLY A 59 -8.11 19.92 -3.72
N PHE A 60 -7.39 20.97 -4.12
CA PHE A 60 -6.05 20.84 -4.70
C PHE A 60 -5.07 20.19 -3.71
N MET A 61 -5.07 20.67 -2.47
CA MET A 61 -4.24 20.10 -1.41
C MET A 61 -4.55 18.62 -1.15
N ALA A 62 -5.82 18.26 -1.06
CA ALA A 62 -6.22 16.87 -0.85
C ALA A 62 -5.87 15.96 -2.03
N SER A 63 -5.96 16.45 -3.27
CA SER A 63 -5.65 15.67 -4.47
C SER A 63 -4.16 15.55 -4.75
N SER A 64 -3.30 16.39 -4.18
CA SER A 64 -1.85 16.38 -4.44
C SER A 64 -1.20 15.02 -4.15
N ALA A 65 -1.59 14.34 -3.06
CA ALA A 65 -1.12 13.00 -2.75
C ALA A 65 -1.58 11.96 -3.79
N LEU A 66 -2.82 12.07 -4.29
CA LEU A 66 -3.33 11.15 -5.31
C LEU A 66 -2.57 11.28 -6.63
N PHE A 67 -2.19 12.51 -7.01
CA PHE A 67 -1.28 12.73 -8.14
C PHE A 67 0.09 12.06 -7.89
N GLY A 68 0.66 12.22 -6.70
CA GLY A 68 1.88 11.53 -6.30
C GLY A 68 1.75 10.02 -6.42
N MET A 69 0.64 9.43 -5.95
CA MET A 69 0.38 8.00 -6.04
C MET A 69 0.39 7.46 -7.46
N MET A 70 -0.14 8.21 -8.43
CA MET A 70 -0.16 7.81 -9.84
C MET A 70 1.27 7.60 -10.37
N PHE A 71 2.18 8.51 -10.09
CA PHE A 71 3.58 8.38 -10.47
C PHE A 71 4.32 7.34 -9.62
N GLY A 72 4.06 7.32 -8.32
CA GLY A 72 4.66 6.40 -7.37
C GLY A 72 4.42 4.93 -7.71
N ASN A 73 3.20 4.59 -8.13
CA ASN A 73 2.84 3.24 -8.55
C ASN A 73 3.73 2.73 -9.70
N VAL A 74 3.94 3.57 -10.72
CA VAL A 74 4.79 3.21 -11.87
C VAL A 74 6.27 3.14 -11.47
N VAL A 75 6.75 4.15 -10.73
CA VAL A 75 8.17 4.25 -10.36
C VAL A 75 8.57 3.13 -9.39
N PHE A 76 7.85 2.98 -8.29
CA PHE A 76 8.21 2.01 -7.25
C PHE A 76 7.80 0.58 -7.62
N GLY A 77 6.80 0.38 -8.49
CA GLY A 77 6.51 -0.92 -9.09
C GLY A 77 7.72 -1.44 -9.89
N GLY A 78 8.25 -0.64 -10.81
CA GLY A 78 9.44 -1.01 -11.58
C GLY A 78 10.74 -1.09 -10.75
N LEU A 79 10.85 -0.24 -9.72
CA LEU A 79 12.03 -0.22 -8.85
C LEU A 79 12.13 -1.49 -8.01
N SER A 80 11.01 -2.10 -7.64
CA SER A 80 10.96 -3.30 -6.81
C SER A 80 11.54 -4.54 -7.50
N ASP A 81 11.42 -4.61 -8.81
CA ASP A 81 12.01 -5.70 -9.59
C ASP A 81 13.55 -5.61 -9.63
N ARG A 82 14.09 -4.37 -9.54
CA ARG A 82 15.54 -4.12 -9.63
C ARG A 82 16.24 -4.17 -8.27
N PHE A 83 15.64 -3.62 -7.23
CA PHE A 83 16.26 -3.46 -5.90
C PHE A 83 15.73 -4.41 -4.83
N GLY A 84 14.69 -5.16 -5.16
CA GLY A 84 14.01 -6.05 -4.25
C GLY A 84 12.81 -5.41 -3.56
N ARG A 85 11.79 -6.23 -3.29
CA ARG A 85 10.50 -5.74 -2.76
C ARG A 85 10.59 -5.25 -1.33
N ARG A 86 11.38 -5.92 -0.49
CA ARG A 86 11.59 -5.53 0.90
C ARG A 86 12.20 -4.13 1.00
N PHE A 87 13.24 -3.85 0.21
CA PHE A 87 13.88 -2.54 0.18
C PHE A 87 12.91 -1.45 -0.27
N VAL A 88 12.21 -1.68 -1.38
CA VAL A 88 11.29 -0.68 -1.94
C VAL A 88 10.10 -0.44 -1.03
N LEU A 89 9.55 -1.47 -0.39
CA LEU A 89 8.46 -1.29 0.59
C LEU A 89 8.91 -0.46 1.79
N CYS A 90 10.10 -0.73 2.35
CA CYS A 90 10.66 0.10 3.43
C CYS A 90 10.89 1.55 2.99
N LEU A 91 11.38 1.74 1.76
CA LEU A 91 11.58 3.08 1.18
C LEU A 91 10.23 3.82 1.01
N CYS A 92 9.21 3.14 0.50
CA CYS A 92 7.86 3.69 0.38
C CYS A 92 7.30 4.13 1.73
N ILE A 93 7.42 3.27 2.76
CA ILE A 93 6.97 3.57 4.13
C ILE A 93 7.74 4.77 4.68
N ALA A 94 9.06 4.83 4.49
CA ALA A 94 9.87 5.96 4.94
C ALA A 94 9.44 7.27 4.27
N VAL A 95 9.29 7.25 2.94
CA VAL A 95 8.93 8.43 2.15
C VAL A 95 7.55 8.95 2.58
N PHE A 96 6.51 8.11 2.55
CA PHE A 96 5.19 8.62 2.89
C PHE A 96 5.09 9.08 4.35
N SER A 97 5.66 8.33 5.29
CA SER A 97 5.57 8.68 6.71
C SER A 97 6.29 9.99 7.05
N LEU A 98 7.51 10.17 6.53
CA LEU A 98 8.29 11.38 6.79
C LEU A 98 7.67 12.62 6.14
N PHE A 99 7.24 12.50 4.88
CA PHE A 99 6.69 13.64 4.16
C PHE A 99 5.25 13.97 4.58
N THR A 100 4.47 13.00 5.05
CA THR A 100 3.19 13.29 5.69
C THR A 100 3.39 14.01 7.02
N ALA A 101 4.33 13.55 7.85
CA ALA A 101 4.66 14.27 9.09
C ALA A 101 5.16 15.69 8.80
N ALA A 102 6.01 15.86 7.78
CA ALA A 102 6.49 17.17 7.34
C ALA A 102 5.35 18.08 6.84
N ALA A 103 4.34 17.53 6.17
CA ALA A 103 3.16 18.28 5.77
C ALA A 103 2.40 18.86 6.98
N GLY A 104 2.41 18.18 8.12
CA GLY A 104 1.86 18.70 9.38
C GLY A 104 2.58 19.94 9.92
N LEU A 105 3.79 20.22 9.46
CA LEU A 105 4.58 21.41 9.86
C LEU A 105 4.47 22.56 8.83
N ALA A 106 3.78 22.32 7.71
CA ALA A 106 3.61 23.33 6.66
C ALA A 106 2.70 24.48 7.13
N LYS A 107 3.10 25.70 6.80
CA LYS A 107 2.38 26.94 7.16
C LYS A 107 1.58 27.51 5.99
N ASP A 108 1.78 27.00 4.80
CA ASP A 108 1.15 27.47 3.57
C ASP A 108 0.65 26.28 2.71
N PRO A 109 -0.40 26.51 1.87
CA PRO A 109 -1.01 25.47 1.06
C PRO A 109 -0.05 24.82 0.03
N TRP A 110 0.93 25.56 -0.48
CA TRP A 110 1.85 25.07 -1.51
C TRP A 110 2.86 24.11 -0.92
N THR A 111 3.48 24.48 0.20
CA THR A 111 4.41 23.60 0.94
C THR A 111 3.69 22.34 1.40
N PHE A 112 2.46 22.46 1.93
CA PHE A 112 1.66 21.31 2.29
C PHE A 112 1.43 20.38 1.10
N SER A 113 0.98 20.94 -0.03
CA SER A 113 0.71 20.16 -1.25
C SER A 113 1.94 19.50 -1.82
N ALA A 114 3.10 20.17 -1.79
CA ALA A 114 4.37 19.60 -2.23
C ALA A 114 4.80 18.42 -1.35
N MET A 115 4.71 18.54 -0.03
CA MET A 115 5.01 17.45 0.90
C MET A 115 4.04 16.27 0.70
N ARG A 116 2.75 16.56 0.53
CA ARG A 116 1.74 15.53 0.24
C ARG A 116 1.94 14.84 -1.11
N PHE A 117 2.39 15.56 -2.14
CA PHE A 117 2.74 14.96 -3.42
C PHE A 117 3.90 13.95 -3.27
N ILE A 118 4.96 14.33 -2.54
CA ILE A 118 6.10 13.44 -2.29
C ILE A 118 5.67 12.24 -1.42
N ALA A 119 4.86 12.46 -0.39
CA ALA A 119 4.26 11.37 0.38
C ALA A 119 3.47 10.43 -0.52
N GLY A 120 2.66 10.98 -1.43
CA GLY A 120 1.91 10.23 -2.42
C GLY A 120 2.76 9.32 -3.30
N LEU A 121 3.97 9.76 -3.70
CA LEU A 121 4.91 8.86 -4.41
C LEU A 121 5.17 7.59 -3.60
N GLY A 122 5.45 7.71 -2.30
CA GLY A 122 5.64 6.56 -1.40
C GLY A 122 4.40 5.68 -1.30
N ILE A 123 3.22 6.29 -1.05
CA ILE A 123 1.93 5.59 -0.93
C ILE A 123 1.64 4.75 -2.18
N GLY A 124 1.85 5.31 -3.38
CA GLY A 124 1.61 4.62 -4.65
C GLY A 124 2.41 3.32 -4.80
N GLY A 125 3.58 3.24 -4.18
CA GLY A 125 4.41 2.04 -4.23
C GLY A 125 4.00 0.93 -3.25
N VAL A 126 3.22 1.22 -2.21
CA VAL A 126 2.90 0.25 -1.14
C VAL A 126 2.05 -0.90 -1.65
N MET A 127 0.87 -0.60 -2.23
CA MET A 127 -0.09 -1.62 -2.65
C MET A 127 0.49 -2.64 -3.63
N PRO A 128 1.13 -2.27 -4.76
CA PRO A 128 1.66 -3.26 -5.71
C PRO A 128 2.74 -4.14 -5.07
N ASN A 129 3.58 -3.57 -4.20
CA ASN A 129 4.62 -4.32 -3.52
C ASN A 129 4.06 -5.30 -2.48
N VAL A 130 3.01 -4.91 -1.75
CA VAL A 130 2.32 -5.79 -0.79
C VAL A 130 1.62 -6.94 -1.51
N ILE A 131 0.88 -6.66 -2.61
CA ILE A 131 0.23 -7.72 -3.41
C ILE A 131 1.27 -8.70 -3.93
N ALA A 132 2.35 -8.18 -4.50
CA ALA A 132 3.42 -9.00 -5.05
C ALA A 132 4.09 -9.85 -3.94
N GLN A 133 4.37 -9.26 -2.78
CA GLN A 133 4.94 -9.97 -1.63
C GLN A 133 4.00 -11.08 -1.12
N MET A 134 2.70 -10.80 -1.03
CA MET A 134 1.71 -11.81 -0.65
C MET A 134 1.62 -12.95 -1.69
N THR A 135 1.70 -12.61 -2.97
CA THR A 135 1.66 -13.59 -4.06
C THR A 135 2.89 -14.50 -4.06
N ASP A 136 4.06 -13.97 -3.71
CA ASP A 136 5.31 -14.74 -3.64
C ASP A 136 5.31 -15.76 -2.50
N TYR A 137 4.58 -15.53 -1.42
CA TYR A 137 4.66 -16.36 -0.21
C TYR A 137 3.36 -17.07 0.15
N ALA A 138 2.21 -16.62 -0.33
CA ALA A 138 0.95 -17.22 0.05
C ALA A 138 0.70 -18.56 -0.69
N PRO A 139 0.39 -19.65 0.03
CA PRO A 139 -0.04 -20.90 -0.57
C PRO A 139 -1.23 -20.69 -1.50
N GLN A 140 -1.27 -21.37 -2.65
CA GLN A 140 -2.26 -21.17 -3.69
C GLN A 140 -3.70 -21.20 -3.16
N ARG A 141 -3.99 -22.14 -2.25
CA ARG A 141 -5.34 -22.33 -1.67
C ARG A 141 -5.83 -21.15 -0.84
N MET A 142 -4.93 -20.38 -0.23
CA MET A 142 -5.26 -19.30 0.71
C MET A 142 -4.90 -17.92 0.15
N ARG A 143 -4.27 -17.82 -1.01
CA ARG A 143 -3.71 -16.58 -1.57
C ARG A 143 -4.73 -15.45 -1.63
N SER A 144 -5.91 -15.68 -2.20
CA SER A 144 -6.97 -14.67 -2.30
C SER A 144 -7.47 -14.23 -0.92
N THR A 145 -7.67 -15.18 0.00
CA THR A 145 -8.13 -14.89 1.36
C THR A 145 -7.11 -14.06 2.13
N LEU A 146 -5.81 -14.42 2.03
CA LEU A 146 -4.74 -13.69 2.72
C LEU A 146 -4.54 -12.28 2.14
N VAL A 147 -4.64 -12.13 0.83
CA VAL A 147 -4.62 -10.80 0.18
C VAL A 147 -5.79 -9.96 0.66
N THR A 148 -7.02 -10.48 0.65
CA THR A 148 -8.21 -9.76 1.13
C THR A 148 -8.08 -9.39 2.61
N LEU A 149 -7.61 -10.32 3.45
CA LEU A 149 -7.34 -10.05 4.87
C LEU A 149 -6.31 -8.94 5.06
N THR A 150 -5.25 -8.94 4.27
CA THR A 150 -4.23 -7.88 4.29
C THR A 150 -4.84 -6.52 3.94
N PHE A 151 -5.70 -6.47 2.91
CA PHE A 151 -6.35 -5.23 2.47
C PHE A 151 -7.42 -4.72 3.45
N SER A 152 -8.01 -5.56 4.31
CA SER A 152 -8.88 -5.07 5.39
C SER A 152 -8.14 -4.14 6.38
N GLY A 153 -6.81 -4.22 6.41
CA GLY A 153 -5.96 -3.27 7.13
C GLY A 153 -6.17 -1.82 6.72
N TYR A 154 -6.58 -1.56 5.46
CA TYR A 154 -6.88 -0.20 4.99
C TYR A 154 -7.99 0.47 5.81
N SER A 155 -9.09 -0.24 6.03
CA SER A 155 -10.18 0.26 6.88
C SER A 155 -9.75 0.46 8.33
N LEU A 156 -8.93 -0.44 8.88
CA LEU A 156 -8.35 -0.27 10.22
C LEU A 156 -7.49 0.99 10.31
N GLY A 157 -6.74 1.32 9.26
CA GLY A 157 -5.97 2.56 9.17
C GLY A 157 -6.85 3.81 9.20
N GLY A 158 -7.93 3.82 8.41
CA GLY A 158 -8.91 4.90 8.41
C GLY A 158 -9.61 5.09 9.75
N MET A 159 -10.00 3.97 10.39
CA MET A 159 -10.57 3.99 11.76
C MET A 159 -9.57 4.56 12.78
N LEU A 160 -8.30 4.15 12.71
CA LEU A 160 -7.25 4.65 13.59
C LEU A 160 -7.05 6.16 13.41
N ALA A 161 -7.04 6.64 12.16
CA ALA A 161 -6.96 8.07 11.86
C ALA A 161 -8.15 8.85 12.45
N ALA A 162 -9.37 8.32 12.34
CA ALA A 162 -10.56 8.95 12.91
C ALA A 162 -10.53 8.99 14.45
N LEU A 163 -10.07 7.91 15.09
CA LEU A 163 -9.94 7.83 16.56
C LEU A 163 -8.89 8.83 17.06
N LEU A 164 -7.71 8.88 16.44
CA LEU A 164 -6.67 9.84 16.80
C LEU A 164 -7.10 11.28 16.50
N GLY A 165 -7.80 11.50 15.37
CA GLY A 165 -8.36 12.80 15.03
C GLY A 165 -9.32 13.30 16.10
N LYS A 166 -10.25 12.46 16.55
CA LYS A 166 -11.22 12.79 17.61
C LYS A 166 -10.56 13.14 18.95
N GLY A 167 -9.46 12.43 19.29
CA GLY A 167 -8.78 12.66 20.57
C GLY A 167 -7.76 13.80 20.55
N LEU A 168 -7.16 14.08 19.40
CA LEU A 168 -6.00 14.98 19.34
C LEU A 168 -6.29 16.33 18.68
N ILE A 169 -7.17 16.41 17.67
CA ILE A 169 -7.35 17.63 16.87
C ILE A 169 -7.89 18.78 17.73
N GLU A 170 -8.90 18.52 18.57
CA GLU A 170 -9.50 19.55 19.40
C GLU A 170 -8.56 20.06 20.50
N SER A 171 -7.68 19.21 21.02
CA SER A 171 -6.79 19.53 22.15
C SER A 171 -5.42 20.06 21.73
N TYR A 172 -4.86 19.50 20.63
CA TYR A 172 -3.47 19.73 20.23
C TYR A 172 -3.31 20.25 18.79
N GLY A 173 -4.41 20.44 18.08
CA GLY A 173 -4.40 20.90 16.69
C GLY A 173 -4.25 19.76 15.67
N TRP A 174 -4.58 20.05 14.41
CA TRP A 174 -4.56 19.12 13.31
C TRP A 174 -3.15 18.61 12.96
N GLN A 175 -2.11 19.37 13.27
CA GLN A 175 -0.71 19.03 13.04
C GLN A 175 -0.33 17.70 13.71
N THR A 176 -0.92 17.42 14.87
CA THR A 176 -0.59 16.22 15.68
C THR A 176 -0.91 14.92 14.97
N VAL A 177 -2.01 14.85 14.21
CA VAL A 177 -2.36 13.63 13.47
C VAL A 177 -1.44 13.41 12.27
N PHE A 178 -0.88 14.46 11.69
CA PHE A 178 0.16 14.34 10.65
C PHE A 178 1.49 13.89 11.24
N VAL A 179 1.89 14.44 12.38
CA VAL A 179 3.12 14.01 13.08
C VAL A 179 3.00 12.54 13.53
N ALA A 180 1.82 12.09 13.94
CA ALA A 180 1.58 10.69 14.28
C ALA A 180 1.83 9.74 13.08
N ALA A 181 1.69 10.21 11.82
CA ALA A 181 2.04 9.46 10.63
C ALA A 181 3.54 9.13 10.51
N ALA A 182 4.41 9.73 11.34
CA ALA A 182 5.82 9.33 11.43
C ALA A 182 6.04 8.02 12.21
N ALA A 183 5.06 7.53 12.97
CA ALA A 183 5.20 6.33 13.81
C ALA A 183 5.70 5.09 13.04
N PRO A 184 5.28 4.82 11.77
CA PRO A 184 5.79 3.69 11.00
C PRO A 184 7.31 3.70 10.78
N VAL A 185 7.95 4.87 10.79
CA VAL A 185 9.41 4.99 10.62
C VAL A 185 10.16 4.23 11.71
N VAL A 186 9.63 4.26 12.94
CA VAL A 186 10.22 3.53 14.09
C VAL A 186 10.19 2.02 13.88
N LEU A 187 9.24 1.53 13.11
CA LEU A 187 9.08 0.10 12.81
C LEU A 187 9.92 -0.38 11.62
N LEU A 188 10.49 0.54 10.82
CA LEU A 188 11.29 0.19 9.64
C LEU A 188 12.44 -0.79 9.92
N PRO A 189 13.25 -0.64 10.99
CA PRO A 189 14.31 -1.59 11.30
C PRO A 189 13.76 -3.00 11.58
N LEU A 190 12.57 -3.07 12.19
CA LEU A 190 11.92 -4.34 12.51
C LEU A 190 11.34 -5.00 11.26
N ILE A 191 10.67 -4.22 10.39
CA ILE A 191 10.19 -4.67 9.07
C ILE A 191 11.37 -5.19 8.26
N TRP A 192 12.45 -4.42 8.17
CA TRP A 192 13.66 -4.80 7.44
C TRP A 192 14.25 -6.14 7.90
N LYS A 193 14.25 -6.39 9.20
CA LYS A 193 14.83 -7.60 9.79
C LYS A 193 13.92 -8.83 9.65
N GLN A 194 12.61 -8.65 9.73
CA GLN A 194 11.66 -9.76 9.80
C GLN A 194 11.00 -10.10 8.45
N MET A 195 10.86 -9.11 7.58
CA MET A 195 10.24 -9.31 6.27
C MET A 195 11.21 -10.01 5.31
N PRO A 196 10.83 -11.13 4.70
CA PRO A 196 11.66 -11.82 3.73
C PRO A 196 11.74 -11.02 2.41
N GLU A 197 12.83 -11.23 1.65
CA GLU A 197 13.00 -10.66 0.32
C GLU A 197 12.26 -11.50 -0.72
N SER A 198 11.84 -10.91 -1.82
CA SER A 198 11.14 -11.60 -2.93
C SER A 198 11.94 -12.80 -3.44
N LEU A 199 11.26 -13.95 -3.62
CA LEU A 199 11.88 -15.17 -4.14
C LEU A 199 12.41 -14.97 -5.56
N GLY A 200 11.66 -14.22 -6.40
CA GLY A 200 12.08 -13.88 -7.75
C GLY A 200 13.35 -13.01 -7.79
N TYR A 201 13.43 -12.03 -6.91
CA TYR A 201 14.61 -11.19 -6.79
C TYR A 201 15.84 -11.97 -6.28
N LEU A 202 15.66 -12.82 -5.28
CA LEU A 202 16.76 -13.66 -4.75
C LEU A 202 17.32 -14.58 -5.83
N LEU A 203 16.45 -15.17 -6.64
CA LEU A 203 16.87 -16.03 -7.75
C LEU A 203 17.57 -15.25 -8.86
N ALA A 204 16.99 -14.11 -9.29
CA ALA A 204 17.54 -13.29 -10.34
C ALA A 204 18.90 -12.65 -9.96
N SER A 205 19.08 -12.33 -8.67
CA SER A 205 20.33 -11.76 -8.12
C SER A 205 21.38 -12.80 -7.75
N GLY A 206 21.10 -14.10 -7.94
CA GLY A 206 22.03 -15.19 -7.62
C GLY A 206 22.28 -15.38 -6.12
N ARG A 207 21.42 -14.85 -5.24
CA ARG A 207 21.54 -14.98 -3.77
C ARG A 207 20.98 -16.31 -3.28
N ILE A 208 21.58 -17.40 -3.75
CA ILE A 208 21.09 -18.76 -3.51
C ILE A 208 21.06 -19.14 -2.03
N ASP A 209 22.04 -18.70 -1.24
CA ASP A 209 22.08 -18.99 0.21
C ASP A 209 20.88 -18.39 0.95
N GLN A 210 20.50 -17.16 0.61
CA GLN A 210 19.32 -16.51 1.19
C GLN A 210 18.02 -17.18 0.73
N LEU A 211 17.96 -17.58 -0.55
CA LEU A 211 16.83 -18.34 -1.09
C LEU A 211 16.63 -19.65 -0.33
N GLN A 212 17.70 -20.42 -0.12
CA GLN A 212 17.65 -21.67 0.63
C GLN A 212 17.18 -21.49 2.08
N GLN A 213 17.65 -20.42 2.75
CA GLN A 213 17.21 -20.10 4.10
C GLN A 213 15.70 -19.79 4.16
N VAL A 214 15.20 -19.03 3.17
CA VAL A 214 13.77 -18.72 3.09
C VAL A 214 12.95 -19.97 2.78
N LEU A 215 13.37 -20.79 1.83
CA LEU A 215 12.70 -22.06 1.49
C LEU A 215 12.67 -23.03 2.67
N GLY A 216 13.74 -23.11 3.48
CA GLY A 216 13.76 -23.92 4.70
C GLY A 216 12.77 -23.45 5.78
N ARG A 217 12.46 -22.14 5.84
CA ARG A 217 11.42 -21.59 6.73
C ARG A 217 10.01 -21.82 6.19
N LEU A 218 9.86 -21.79 4.87
CA LEU A 218 8.60 -21.94 4.17
C LEU A 218 8.13 -23.40 4.17
N ALA A 219 9.04 -24.35 3.89
CA ALA A 219 8.77 -25.76 3.82
C ALA A 219 9.65 -26.52 4.86
N PRO A 220 9.15 -26.70 6.11
CA PRO A 220 9.88 -27.48 7.12
C PRO A 220 10.12 -28.91 6.61
N GLY A 221 11.38 -29.31 6.48
CA GLY A 221 11.79 -30.60 5.90
C GLY A 221 12.50 -30.47 4.56
N PHE A 222 12.54 -29.29 3.95
CA PHE A 222 13.37 -29.04 2.77
C PHE A 222 14.85 -28.99 3.18
N VAL A 223 15.65 -29.91 2.62
CA VAL A 223 17.10 -29.94 2.80
C VAL A 223 17.76 -29.59 1.47
N PRO A 224 18.46 -28.44 1.36
CA PRO A 224 19.22 -28.09 0.17
C PRO A 224 20.33 -29.12 -0.09
N GLN A 225 20.55 -29.48 -1.35
CA GLN A 225 21.64 -30.35 -1.77
C GLN A 225 22.62 -29.58 -2.68
N PRO A 226 23.92 -29.90 -2.62
CA PRO A 226 24.89 -29.34 -3.56
C PRO A 226 24.52 -29.72 -4.99
N GLY A 227 24.37 -28.71 -5.87
CA GLY A 227 23.98 -28.92 -7.26
C GLY A 227 22.49 -28.79 -7.56
N ASP A 228 21.65 -28.41 -6.59
CA ASP A 228 20.26 -28.08 -6.82
C ASP A 228 20.14 -26.85 -7.74
N ARG A 229 19.30 -26.96 -8.77
CA ARG A 229 18.95 -25.85 -9.66
C ARG A 229 17.55 -25.35 -9.30
N TYR A 230 17.49 -24.07 -8.92
CA TYR A 230 16.24 -23.40 -8.58
C TYR A 230 15.67 -22.74 -9.82
N LEU A 231 14.39 -22.97 -10.10
CA LEU A 231 13.65 -22.40 -11.22
C LEU A 231 12.38 -21.74 -10.66
N LEU A 232 12.05 -20.58 -11.19
CA LEU A 232 10.69 -20.06 -11.09
C LEU A 232 9.98 -20.53 -12.36
N ALA A 233 9.15 -21.56 -12.26
CA ALA A 233 8.29 -21.90 -13.35
C ALA A 233 7.34 -20.70 -13.56
N SER A 234 7.41 -20.10 -14.74
CA SER A 234 6.42 -19.12 -15.14
C SER A 234 5.05 -19.76 -15.02
N ALA A 235 4.11 -19.13 -14.30
CA ALA A 235 2.74 -19.63 -14.21
C ALA A 235 2.25 -19.99 -15.62
N PRO A 236 1.48 -21.11 -15.81
CA PRO A 236 0.89 -21.44 -17.09
C PRO A 236 0.02 -20.25 -17.54
N GLY A 237 0.49 -19.46 -18.47
CA GLY A 237 -0.13 -18.20 -18.93
C GLY A 237 0.80 -17.00 -18.99
N SER A 238 1.99 -17.02 -18.37
CA SER A 238 3.06 -16.05 -18.62
C SER A 238 4.02 -16.52 -19.73
N ALA A 239 3.48 -17.22 -20.74
CA ALA A 239 4.18 -17.38 -22.01
C ALA A 239 4.53 -15.97 -22.49
N SER A 240 5.79 -15.73 -22.80
CA SER A 240 6.31 -14.55 -23.44
C SER A 240 5.30 -14.05 -24.47
N THR A 241 4.41 -13.18 -24.04
CA THR A 241 3.59 -12.42 -24.97
C THR A 241 4.59 -11.58 -25.71
N GLY A 242 4.78 -11.94 -26.97
CA GLY A 242 5.63 -11.22 -27.91
C GLY A 242 5.37 -9.73 -27.76
N GLN A 243 6.33 -8.90 -28.08
CA GLN A 243 6.44 -7.45 -28.02
C GLN A 243 5.24 -6.68 -28.63
N GLY A 244 4.01 -7.12 -28.41
CA GLY A 244 2.78 -6.40 -28.74
C GLY A 244 2.41 -5.48 -27.58
N ASN A 245 2.09 -4.22 -27.85
CA ASN A 245 1.61 -3.27 -26.87
C ASN A 245 0.52 -3.91 -26.00
N ALA A 246 0.82 -4.16 -24.71
CA ALA A 246 -0.14 -4.74 -23.75
C ALA A 246 -1.48 -3.97 -23.74
N PHE A 247 -1.40 -2.66 -23.98
CA PHE A 247 -2.57 -1.80 -24.12
C PHE A 247 -3.48 -2.21 -25.30
N ARG A 248 -2.89 -2.59 -26.44
CA ARG A 248 -3.66 -3.06 -27.62
C ARG A 248 -4.34 -4.39 -27.36
N GLN A 249 -3.75 -5.27 -26.57
CA GLN A 249 -4.33 -6.56 -26.21
C GLN A 249 -5.60 -6.43 -25.36
N LEU A 250 -5.73 -5.38 -24.54
CA LEU A 250 -6.92 -5.10 -23.73
C LEU A 250 -8.17 -4.80 -24.61
N PHE A 251 -7.96 -4.32 -25.83
CA PHE A 251 -9.01 -3.95 -26.77
C PHE A 251 -9.14 -4.92 -27.96
N SER A 252 -8.31 -6.00 -28.00
CA SER A 252 -8.41 -7.04 -29.02
C SER A 252 -9.54 -8.03 -28.71
N ASP A 253 -9.85 -8.89 -29.67
CA ASP A 253 -10.78 -10.03 -29.52
C ASP A 253 -12.19 -9.66 -29.00
N GLY A 254 -12.69 -8.47 -29.34
CA GLY A 254 -14.02 -8.02 -28.89
C GLY A 254 -14.12 -7.61 -27.42
N ARG A 255 -13.01 -7.59 -26.68
CA ARG A 255 -12.97 -7.28 -25.23
C ARG A 255 -13.09 -5.78 -24.91
N GLY A 256 -13.03 -4.89 -25.92
CA GLY A 256 -13.01 -3.45 -25.72
C GLY A 256 -14.16 -2.92 -24.88
N PHE A 257 -15.38 -3.37 -25.13
CA PHE A 257 -16.57 -2.97 -24.34
C PHE A 257 -16.46 -3.42 -22.87
N SER A 258 -16.10 -4.67 -22.64
CA SER A 258 -15.92 -5.20 -21.28
C SER A 258 -14.82 -4.47 -20.53
N THR A 259 -13.70 -4.14 -21.19
CA THR A 259 -12.60 -3.38 -20.61
C THR A 259 -13.05 -1.97 -20.20
N LEU A 260 -13.81 -1.28 -21.08
CA LEU A 260 -14.37 0.06 -20.76
C LEU A 260 -15.35 0.00 -19.60
N MET A 261 -16.26 -0.96 -19.57
CA MET A 261 -17.24 -1.10 -18.47
C MET A 261 -16.53 -1.41 -17.15
N PHE A 262 -15.52 -2.27 -17.19
CA PHE A 262 -14.72 -2.55 -16.00
C PHE A 262 -13.98 -1.31 -15.48
N TRP A 263 -13.35 -0.55 -16.38
CA TRP A 263 -12.68 0.71 -16.00
C TRP A 263 -13.66 1.74 -15.44
N LEU A 264 -14.84 1.89 -16.06
CA LEU A 264 -15.87 2.81 -15.57
C LEU A 264 -16.36 2.40 -14.17
N THR A 265 -16.59 1.11 -13.95
CA THR A 265 -17.02 0.59 -12.64
C THR A 265 -15.95 0.81 -11.58
N CYS A 266 -14.69 0.51 -11.88
CA CYS A 266 -13.57 0.76 -10.97
C CYS A 266 -13.40 2.26 -10.68
N PHE A 267 -13.51 3.10 -11.72
CA PHE A 267 -13.43 4.56 -11.56
C PHE A 267 -14.51 5.07 -10.61
N MET A 268 -15.77 4.69 -10.83
CA MET A 268 -16.89 5.13 -9.99
C MET A 268 -16.77 4.64 -8.56
N ALA A 269 -16.35 3.39 -8.35
CA ALA A 269 -16.14 2.83 -7.03
C ALA A 269 -15.02 3.57 -6.28
N LEU A 270 -13.87 3.78 -6.91
CA LEU A 270 -12.75 4.50 -6.32
C LEU A 270 -13.09 5.98 -6.10
N PHE A 271 -13.77 6.62 -7.06
CA PHE A 271 -14.23 8.01 -6.92
C PHE A 271 -15.09 8.16 -5.66
N MET A 272 -16.07 7.27 -5.44
CA MET A 272 -16.92 7.31 -4.26
C MET A 272 -16.10 7.13 -2.97
N VAL A 273 -15.19 6.16 -2.93
CA VAL A 273 -14.35 5.89 -1.75
C VAL A 273 -13.48 7.11 -1.42
N TYR A 274 -12.75 7.64 -2.40
CA TYR A 274 -11.86 8.78 -2.16
C TYR A 274 -12.59 10.08 -1.89
N ALA A 275 -13.73 10.32 -2.55
CA ALA A 275 -14.55 11.49 -2.30
C ALA A 275 -15.10 11.49 -0.87
N LEU A 276 -15.64 10.36 -0.40
CA LEU A 276 -16.15 10.26 0.97
C LEU A 276 -15.03 10.37 2.00
N ASN A 277 -13.92 9.68 1.82
CA ASN A 277 -12.79 9.77 2.76
C ASN A 277 -12.22 11.20 2.87
N SER A 278 -12.18 11.95 1.77
CA SER A 278 -11.61 13.30 1.77
C SER A 278 -12.59 14.37 2.23
N TRP A 279 -13.89 14.24 1.93
CA TRP A 279 -14.84 15.33 2.08
C TRP A 279 -15.93 15.10 3.13
N LEU A 280 -16.12 13.86 3.64
CA LEU A 280 -17.22 13.54 4.56
C LEU A 280 -17.16 14.41 5.82
N THR A 281 -16.01 14.55 6.45
CA THR A 281 -15.85 15.38 7.65
C THR A 281 -16.26 16.85 7.41
N LYS A 282 -15.88 17.41 6.26
CA LYS A 282 -16.23 18.77 5.87
C LYS A 282 -17.73 18.92 5.59
N LEU A 283 -18.31 17.98 4.84
CA LEU A 283 -19.75 18.01 4.52
C LEU A 283 -20.60 17.93 5.78
N MET A 284 -20.21 17.08 6.74
CA MET A 284 -20.90 16.96 8.03
C MET A 284 -20.76 18.23 8.87
N ALA A 285 -19.57 18.87 8.88
CA ALA A 285 -19.37 20.15 9.56
C ALA A 285 -20.23 21.27 8.94
N GLN A 286 -20.38 21.31 7.61
CA GLN A 286 -21.26 22.25 6.93
C GLN A 286 -22.74 21.99 7.21
N ALA A 287 -23.14 20.74 7.43
CA ALA A 287 -24.49 20.36 7.83
C ALA A 287 -24.78 20.66 9.32
N GLY A 288 -23.85 21.26 10.06
CA GLY A 288 -24.01 21.66 11.45
C GLY A 288 -23.64 20.60 12.50
N TYR A 289 -23.04 19.47 12.10
CA TYR A 289 -22.56 18.49 13.04
C TYR A 289 -21.25 18.92 13.70
N SER A 290 -21.05 18.56 14.97
CA SER A 290 -19.76 18.78 15.64
C SER A 290 -18.66 17.94 14.99
N LEU A 291 -17.40 18.39 15.11
CA LEU A 291 -16.25 17.67 14.58
C LEU A 291 -16.19 16.23 15.12
N GLY A 292 -16.44 16.04 16.43
CA GLY A 292 -16.47 14.72 17.06
C GLY A 292 -17.53 13.78 16.48
N SER A 293 -18.73 14.31 16.16
CA SER A 293 -19.79 13.54 15.47
C SER A 293 -19.38 13.19 14.04
N ALA A 294 -18.83 14.15 13.28
CA ALA A 294 -18.37 13.92 11.92
C ALA A 294 -17.28 12.84 11.86
N LEU A 295 -16.33 12.85 12.79
CA LEU A 295 -15.29 11.82 12.90
C LEU A 295 -15.85 10.44 13.30
N THR A 296 -16.93 10.41 14.07
CA THR A 296 -17.64 9.15 14.39
C THR A 296 -18.25 8.54 13.12
N PHE A 297 -18.83 9.37 12.22
CA PHE A 297 -19.31 8.87 10.92
C PHE A 297 -18.19 8.32 10.05
N VAL A 298 -17.03 8.98 10.02
CA VAL A 298 -15.85 8.47 9.29
C VAL A 298 -15.39 7.13 9.85
N LEU A 299 -15.43 6.98 11.18
CA LEU A 299 -15.08 5.73 11.85
C LEU A 299 -16.02 4.57 11.45
N VAL A 300 -17.32 4.84 11.34
CA VAL A 300 -18.32 3.84 10.94
C VAL A 300 -18.24 3.54 9.44
N LEU A 301 -17.86 4.52 8.61
CA LEU A 301 -17.71 4.35 7.17
C LEU A 301 -16.56 3.39 6.82
N ASN A 302 -15.44 3.46 7.54
CA ASN A 302 -14.26 2.62 7.33
C ASN A 302 -14.39 1.27 8.02
#